data_d26058d4ac6530dcc43ee2c301b5ef38
#
_entry.id   d26058d4ac6530dcc43ee2c301b5ef38
#
_cell.length_a   1.000
_cell.length_b   1.000
_cell.length_c   1.000
_cell.angle_alpha   90.00
_cell.angle_beta   90.00
_cell.angle_gamma   90.00
#
_symmetry.space_group_name_H-M   'P 1'
#
loop_
_entity.id
_entity.type
_entity.pdbx_description
1 polymer ?
#
loop_
_entity_poly.entity_id
_entity_poly.type
_entity_poly.pdbx_seq_one_letter_code
_entity_poly.pdbx_strand_id
1 'polypeptide(L)'
;MTNDIDLHVGKRLRRRRRLLGLTQQSLAEEVGIRFQQIQKYECGANRVSAARLFELSEALSVPIQYFYEGLSEHDPLMRGIPNPEIIAADVLSKKETMDLVRAYYSMGEGPRKHLLDLAKSLEANSKPSAAALRLVTPN
;
A
#
# COMPACT_ATOMS: atom_id res chain seq x y z
N MET A 1 14.31 10.40 -17.73
CA MET A 1 12.99 10.94 -17.38
C MET A 1 12.13 9.83 -16.78
N THR A 2 11.56 10.08 -15.62
CA THR A 2 10.78 9.06 -14.92
C THR A 2 9.37 8.99 -15.51
N ASN A 3 8.92 7.79 -15.83
CA ASN A 3 7.59 7.55 -16.39
C ASN A 3 6.56 7.46 -15.24
N ASP A 4 5.39 8.04 -15.44
CA ASP A 4 4.32 8.03 -14.42
C ASP A 4 3.87 6.62 -14.05
N ILE A 5 3.86 5.71 -15.02
CA ILE A 5 3.52 4.31 -14.78
C ILE A 5 4.61 3.65 -13.92
N ASP A 6 5.87 3.91 -14.22
CA ASP A 6 6.99 3.37 -13.46
C ASP A 6 6.96 3.89 -12.01
N LEU A 7 6.63 5.18 -11.83
CA LEU A 7 6.45 5.75 -10.50
C LEU A 7 5.32 5.07 -9.73
N HIS A 8 4.19 4.86 -10.40
CA HIS A 8 3.03 4.22 -9.77
C HIS A 8 3.34 2.79 -9.35
N VAL A 9 3.93 2.01 -10.25
CA VAL A 9 4.35 0.64 -9.96
C VAL A 9 5.32 0.62 -8.78
N GLY A 10 6.29 1.53 -8.78
CA GLY A 10 7.27 1.64 -7.68
C GLY A 10 6.61 1.93 -6.34
N LYS A 11 5.63 2.82 -6.31
CA LYS A 11 4.88 3.15 -5.09
C LYS A 11 4.07 1.95 -4.58
N ARG A 12 3.45 1.21 -5.49
CA ARG A 12 2.69 0.01 -5.13
C ARG A 12 3.60 -1.08 -4.59
N LEU A 13 4.77 -1.25 -5.21
CA LEU A 13 5.79 -2.18 -4.75
C LEU A 13 6.23 -1.85 -3.32
N ARG A 14 6.56 -0.60 -3.08
CA ARG A 14 6.99 -0.13 -1.76
C ARG A 14 5.90 -0.32 -0.70
N ARG A 15 4.67 0.01 -1.04
CA ARG A 15 3.53 -0.13 -0.14
C ARG A 15 3.36 -1.58 0.32
N ARG A 16 3.34 -2.51 -0.62
CA ARG A 16 3.15 -3.93 -0.30
C ARG A 16 4.32 -4.47 0.52
N ARG A 17 5.55 -4.12 0.12
CA ARG A 17 6.75 -4.52 0.86
C ARG A 17 6.66 -4.08 2.32
N ARG A 18 6.32 -2.80 2.56
CA ARG A 18 6.19 -2.25 3.91
C ARG A 18 5.07 -2.91 4.70
N LEU A 19 3.96 -3.16 4.06
CA LEU A 19 2.82 -3.82 4.68
C LEU A 19 3.21 -5.22 5.19
N LEU A 20 4.03 -5.93 4.44
CA LEU A 20 4.52 -7.25 4.85
C LEU A 20 5.68 -7.19 5.85
N GLY A 21 6.18 -6.00 6.14
CA GLY A 21 7.31 -5.84 7.07
C GLY A 21 8.67 -6.19 6.49
N LEU A 22 8.77 -6.28 5.16
CA LEU A 22 10.02 -6.61 4.49
C LEU A 22 10.90 -5.38 4.29
N THR A 23 12.20 -5.57 4.43
CA THR A 23 13.18 -4.54 4.04
C THR A 23 13.44 -4.66 2.54
N GLN A 24 14.03 -3.62 1.95
CA GLN A 24 14.47 -3.69 0.56
C GLN A 24 15.47 -4.84 0.36
N GLN A 25 16.35 -5.05 1.35
CA GLN A 25 17.33 -6.13 1.31
C GLN A 25 16.67 -7.49 1.31
N SER A 26 15.70 -7.72 2.21
CA SER A 26 15.03 -9.02 2.29
C SER A 26 14.23 -9.35 1.04
N LEU A 27 13.54 -8.35 0.47
CA LEU A 27 12.83 -8.56 -0.79
C LEU A 27 13.81 -8.85 -1.94
N ALA A 28 14.91 -8.12 -1.99
CA ALA A 28 15.94 -8.33 -3.00
C ALA A 28 16.50 -9.75 -2.95
N GLU A 29 16.76 -10.26 -1.75
CA GLU A 29 17.23 -11.63 -1.56
C GLU A 29 16.24 -12.66 -2.06
N GLU A 30 14.95 -12.48 -1.80
CA GLU A 30 13.91 -13.40 -2.28
C GLU A 30 13.84 -13.46 -3.81
N VAL A 31 14.08 -12.34 -4.47
CA VAL A 31 13.99 -12.24 -5.93
C VAL A 31 15.34 -12.49 -6.60
N GLY A 32 16.43 -12.53 -5.83
CA GLY A 32 17.77 -12.81 -6.33
C GLY A 32 18.43 -11.63 -7.01
N ILE A 33 18.14 -10.40 -6.54
CA ILE A 33 18.73 -9.18 -7.08
C ILE A 33 19.35 -8.36 -5.95
N ARG A 34 20.02 -7.27 -6.31
CA ARG A 34 20.62 -6.37 -5.33
C ARG A 34 19.59 -5.41 -4.78
N PHE A 35 19.69 -5.01 -3.51
CA PHE A 35 18.74 -4.09 -2.89
C PHE A 35 18.72 -2.73 -3.59
N GLN A 36 19.82 -2.28 -4.18
CA GLN A 36 19.86 -1.05 -4.95
C GLN A 36 18.89 -1.10 -6.14
N GLN A 37 18.68 -2.29 -6.71
CA GLN A 37 17.72 -2.45 -7.80
C GLN A 37 16.30 -2.29 -7.31
N ILE A 38 15.97 -2.86 -6.13
CA ILE A 38 14.65 -2.64 -5.50
C ILE A 38 14.45 -1.15 -5.25
N GLN A 39 15.46 -0.48 -4.72
CA GLN A 39 15.41 0.95 -4.45
C GLN A 39 15.09 1.75 -5.72
N LYS A 40 15.73 1.42 -6.84
CA LYS A 40 15.49 2.07 -8.12
C LYS A 40 14.08 1.79 -8.67
N TYR A 41 13.57 0.58 -8.45
CA TYR A 41 12.19 0.26 -8.83
C TYR A 41 11.20 1.09 -8.00
N GLU A 42 11.41 1.17 -6.69
CA GLU A 42 10.47 1.86 -5.79
C GLU A 42 10.41 3.36 -6.03
N CYS A 43 11.49 3.97 -6.48
CA CYS A 43 11.50 5.40 -6.80
C CYS A 43 11.18 5.68 -8.28
N GLY A 44 10.95 4.67 -9.08
CA GLY A 44 10.61 4.83 -10.49
C GLY A 44 11.80 5.15 -11.39
N ALA A 45 13.04 5.10 -10.85
CA ALA A 45 14.23 5.39 -11.63
C ALA A 45 14.48 4.33 -12.73
N ASN A 46 14.10 3.08 -12.45
CA ASN A 46 14.22 1.99 -13.41
C ASN A 46 12.86 1.35 -13.62
N ARG A 47 12.63 0.95 -14.88
CA ARG A 47 11.41 0.22 -15.24
C ARG A 47 11.53 -1.24 -14.82
N VAL A 48 10.45 -1.80 -14.27
CA VAL A 48 10.39 -3.22 -13.92
C VAL A 48 9.99 -3.99 -15.18
N SER A 49 10.80 -4.96 -15.58
CA SER A 49 10.45 -5.83 -16.70
C SER A 49 9.25 -6.71 -16.35
N ALA A 50 8.56 -7.22 -17.36
CA ALA A 50 7.42 -8.11 -17.16
C ALA A 50 7.82 -9.36 -16.34
N ALA A 51 8.98 -9.94 -16.65
CA ALA A 51 9.48 -11.11 -15.91
C ALA A 51 9.75 -10.76 -14.44
N ARG A 52 10.38 -9.62 -14.19
CA ARG A 52 10.69 -9.18 -12.84
C ARG A 52 9.42 -8.86 -12.05
N LEU A 53 8.44 -8.25 -12.72
CA LEU A 53 7.16 -7.94 -12.11
C LEU A 53 6.45 -9.20 -11.63
N PHE A 54 6.50 -10.26 -12.44
CA PHE A 54 5.94 -11.55 -12.06
C PHE A 54 6.65 -12.12 -10.82
N GLU A 55 7.97 -12.09 -10.80
CA GLU A 55 8.74 -12.57 -9.65
C GLU A 55 8.42 -11.77 -8.39
N LEU A 56 8.29 -10.45 -8.50
CA LEU A 56 7.91 -9.60 -7.38
C LEU A 56 6.49 -9.89 -6.91
N SER A 57 5.56 -10.15 -7.83
CA SER A 57 4.19 -10.49 -7.47
C SER A 57 4.13 -11.76 -6.64
N GLU A 58 4.92 -12.75 -6.99
CA GLU A 58 4.99 -13.99 -6.22
C GLU A 58 5.62 -13.76 -4.84
N ALA A 59 6.74 -13.04 -4.79
CA ALA A 59 7.43 -12.74 -3.53
C ALA A 59 6.55 -11.96 -2.56
N LEU A 60 5.70 -11.10 -3.08
CA LEU A 60 4.81 -10.24 -2.28
C LEU A 60 3.41 -10.83 -2.11
N SER A 61 3.13 -11.99 -2.68
CA SER A 61 1.83 -12.67 -2.61
C SER A 61 0.67 -11.77 -3.07
N VAL A 62 0.85 -11.12 -4.21
CA VAL A 62 -0.19 -10.30 -4.85
C VAL A 62 -0.29 -10.67 -6.33
N PRO A 63 -1.46 -10.49 -6.96
CA PRO A 63 -1.56 -10.64 -8.40
C PRO A 63 -0.87 -9.48 -9.11
N ILE A 64 -0.48 -9.66 -10.36
CA ILE A 64 0.19 -8.62 -11.14
C ILE A 64 -0.64 -7.35 -11.21
N GLN A 65 -1.95 -7.47 -11.29
CA GLN A 65 -2.88 -6.35 -11.32
C GLN A 65 -2.73 -5.40 -10.14
N TYR A 66 -2.26 -5.91 -9.00
CA TYR A 66 -2.01 -5.09 -7.82
C TYR A 66 -1.12 -3.88 -8.13
N PHE A 67 -0.09 -4.07 -8.96
CA PHE A 67 0.86 -3.01 -9.26
C PHE A 67 0.25 -1.90 -10.12
N TYR A 68 -0.85 -2.19 -10.80
CA TYR A 68 -1.53 -1.27 -11.70
C TYR A 68 -2.82 -0.68 -11.11
N GLU A 69 -3.24 -1.15 -9.93
CA GLU A 69 -4.43 -0.62 -9.27
C GLU A 69 -4.26 0.88 -9.01
N GLY A 70 -5.28 1.64 -9.34
CA GLY A 70 -5.27 3.08 -9.18
C GLY A 70 -4.77 3.86 -10.39
N LEU A 71 -4.16 3.21 -11.39
CA LEU A 71 -3.71 3.90 -12.60
C LEU A 71 -4.86 4.55 -13.36
N SER A 72 -6.02 3.90 -13.38
CA SER A 72 -7.21 4.43 -14.05
C SER A 72 -7.71 5.73 -13.44
N GLU A 73 -7.31 6.04 -12.21
CA GLU A 73 -7.65 7.31 -11.56
C GLU A 73 -7.01 8.51 -12.28
N HIS A 74 -5.96 8.26 -13.04
CA HIS A 74 -5.31 9.28 -13.85
C HIS A 74 -5.99 9.44 -15.22
N ASP A 75 -6.91 8.55 -15.57
CA ASP A 75 -7.68 8.66 -16.80
C ASP A 75 -8.74 9.74 -16.59
N PRO A 76 -8.78 10.76 -17.47
CA PRO A 76 -9.80 11.82 -17.38
C PRO A 76 -11.24 11.30 -17.38
N LEU A 77 -11.49 10.16 -18.04
CA LEU A 77 -12.82 9.55 -18.08
C LEU A 77 -13.21 8.93 -16.72
N MET A 78 -12.22 8.59 -15.91
CA MET A 78 -12.45 7.97 -14.60
C MET A 78 -12.36 8.96 -13.47
N ARG A 79 -12.02 10.22 -13.77
CA ARG A 79 -11.97 11.28 -12.75
C ARG A 79 -13.37 11.54 -12.20
N GLY A 80 -13.46 11.61 -10.91
CA GLY A 80 -14.72 11.87 -10.23
C GLY A 80 -15.54 10.65 -9.90
N ILE A 81 -15.07 9.44 -10.24
CA ILE A 81 -15.67 8.23 -9.70
C ILE A 81 -15.05 8.00 -8.32
N PRO A 82 -15.79 8.29 -7.24
CA PRO A 82 -15.22 8.09 -5.92
C PRO A 82 -15.09 6.61 -5.63
N ASN A 83 -13.91 6.20 -5.18
CA ASN A 83 -13.75 4.89 -4.60
C ASN A 83 -13.64 5.09 -3.08
N PRO A 84 -14.73 4.89 -2.34
CA PRO A 84 -14.73 5.15 -0.89
C PRO A 84 -13.86 4.19 -0.10
N GLU A 85 -13.38 3.14 -0.74
CA GLU A 85 -12.52 2.15 -0.10
C GLU A 85 -11.04 2.53 -0.17
N ILE A 86 -10.69 3.54 -0.95
CA ILE A 86 -9.30 3.97 -1.04
C ILE A 86 -8.99 4.92 0.11
N ILE A 87 -8.26 4.42 1.07
CA ILE A 87 -7.64 5.27 2.07
C ILE A 87 -6.51 6.02 1.38
N ALA A 88 -6.43 7.32 1.58
CA ALA A 88 -5.41 8.14 0.96
C ALA A 88 -4.01 7.54 1.15
N ALA A 89 -3.23 7.52 0.07
CA ALA A 89 -1.93 6.87 0.07
C ALA A 89 -0.96 7.47 1.12
N ASP A 90 -1.11 8.76 1.40
CA ASP A 90 -0.29 9.43 2.41
C ASP A 90 -0.60 8.93 3.82
N VAL A 91 -1.85 8.56 4.10
CA VAL A 91 -2.23 7.96 5.39
C VAL A 91 -1.56 6.59 5.55
N LEU A 92 -1.61 5.77 4.50
CA LEU A 92 -0.99 4.44 4.51
C LEU A 92 0.55 4.51 4.51
N SER A 93 1.13 5.65 4.13
CA SER A 93 2.58 5.80 4.15
C SER A 93 3.12 6.20 5.53
N LYS A 94 2.28 6.64 6.45
CA LYS A 94 2.71 6.96 7.81
C LYS A 94 3.12 5.71 8.54
N LYS A 95 4.25 5.78 9.24
CA LYS A 95 4.81 4.65 9.99
C LYS A 95 3.80 4.10 11.00
N GLU A 96 3.13 4.98 11.74
CA GLU A 96 2.14 4.60 12.74
C GLU A 96 1.00 3.78 12.14
N THR A 97 0.47 4.22 10.98
CA THR A 97 -0.60 3.51 10.28
C THR A 97 -0.12 2.14 9.82
N MET A 98 1.08 2.07 9.26
CA MET A 98 1.63 0.80 8.78
C MET A 98 1.90 -0.17 9.92
N ASP A 99 2.40 0.33 11.05
CA ASP A 99 2.63 -0.49 12.24
C ASP A 99 1.32 -1.07 12.76
N LEU A 100 0.26 -0.25 12.80
CA LEU A 100 -1.06 -0.68 13.25
C LEU A 100 -1.65 -1.74 12.33
N VAL A 101 -1.60 -1.51 11.03
CA VAL A 101 -2.12 -2.44 10.01
C VAL A 101 -1.36 -3.77 10.08
N ARG A 102 -0.04 -3.70 10.20
CA ARG A 102 0.81 -4.90 10.30
C ARG A 102 0.46 -5.70 11.55
N ALA A 103 0.35 -5.02 12.70
CA ALA A 103 -0.03 -5.67 13.96
C ALA A 103 -1.39 -6.34 13.85
N TYR A 104 -2.36 -5.66 13.23
CA TYR A 104 -3.71 -6.17 13.03
C TYR A 104 -3.70 -7.49 12.26
N TYR A 105 -2.97 -7.55 11.14
CA TYR A 105 -2.93 -8.76 10.31
C TYR A 105 -2.02 -9.85 10.88
N SER A 106 -1.18 -9.52 11.87
CA SER A 106 -0.37 -10.52 12.57
C SER A 106 -1.16 -11.24 13.66
N MET A 107 -2.30 -10.71 14.05
CA MET A 107 -3.15 -11.30 15.09
C MET A 107 -4.04 -12.40 14.54
N GLY A 108 -4.46 -13.31 15.42
CA GLY A 108 -5.50 -14.26 15.11
C GLY A 108 -6.87 -13.57 14.97
N GLU A 109 -7.87 -14.32 14.50
CA GLU A 109 -9.21 -13.79 14.22
C GLU A 109 -9.87 -13.19 15.46
N GLY A 110 -9.79 -13.86 16.60
CA GLY A 110 -10.38 -13.38 17.86
C GLY A 110 -9.81 -12.04 18.30
N PRO A 111 -8.48 -11.93 18.47
CA PRO A 111 -7.87 -10.65 18.83
C PRO A 111 -8.14 -9.52 17.83
N ARG A 112 -8.17 -9.82 16.53
CA ARG A 112 -8.50 -8.80 15.51
C ARG A 112 -9.90 -8.23 15.70
N LYS A 113 -10.85 -9.09 16.00
CA LYS A 113 -12.24 -8.67 16.24
C LYS A 113 -12.32 -7.78 17.48
N HIS A 114 -11.66 -8.15 18.55
CA HIS A 114 -11.62 -7.35 19.78
C HIS A 114 -10.96 -5.99 19.55
N LEU A 115 -9.88 -5.97 18.80
CA LEU A 115 -9.20 -4.70 18.47
C LEU A 115 -10.10 -3.78 17.65
N LEU A 116 -10.79 -4.33 16.65
CA LEU A 116 -11.70 -3.56 15.82
C LEU A 116 -12.85 -2.99 16.65
N ASP A 117 -13.44 -3.81 17.53
CA ASP A 117 -14.52 -3.37 18.41
C ASP A 117 -14.03 -2.24 19.35
N LEU A 118 -12.82 -2.38 19.89
CA LEU A 118 -12.22 -1.34 20.74
C LEU A 118 -12.01 -0.05 19.95
N ALA A 119 -11.47 -0.16 18.73
CA ALA A 119 -11.21 1.00 17.88
C ALA A 119 -12.52 1.75 17.57
N LYS A 120 -13.57 1.02 17.25
CA LYS A 120 -14.90 1.60 16.99
C LYS A 120 -15.48 2.28 18.23
N SER A 121 -15.28 1.67 19.39
CA SER A 121 -15.72 2.24 20.67
C SER A 121 -15.01 3.54 20.98
N LEU A 122 -13.68 3.58 20.77
CA LEU A 122 -12.88 4.78 20.99
C LEU A 122 -13.24 5.89 20.01
N GLU A 123 -13.52 5.52 18.78
CA GLU A 123 -13.98 6.48 17.75
C GLU A 123 -15.32 7.12 18.18
N ALA A 124 -16.26 6.31 18.64
CA ALA A 124 -17.56 6.80 19.07
C ALA A 124 -17.48 7.76 20.27
N ASN A 125 -16.45 7.61 21.10
CA ASN A 125 -16.26 8.44 22.30
C ASN A 125 -15.31 9.61 22.07
N SER A 126 -14.79 9.77 20.85
CA SER A 126 -13.85 10.83 20.51
C SER A 126 -14.47 11.80 19.51
N LYS A 127 -14.09 13.07 19.60
CA LYS A 127 -14.45 14.03 18.56
C LYS A 127 -13.45 13.86 17.41
N PRO A 128 -13.93 13.42 16.21
CA PRO A 128 -13.03 13.26 15.09
C PRO A 128 -12.50 14.62 14.62
N SER A 129 -11.23 14.65 14.19
CA SER A 129 -10.67 15.82 13.53
C SER A 129 -11.30 15.98 12.14
N ALA A 130 -11.23 17.20 11.58
CA ALA A 130 -11.73 17.42 10.21
C ALA A 130 -11.07 16.48 9.20
N ALA A 131 -9.78 16.20 9.39
CA ALA A 131 -9.05 15.28 8.52
C ALA A 131 -9.57 13.83 8.65
N ALA A 132 -9.88 13.39 9.88
CA ALA A 132 -10.44 12.07 10.12
C ALA A 132 -11.82 11.94 9.47
N LEU A 133 -12.65 12.97 9.55
CA LEU A 133 -13.98 12.98 8.92
C LEU A 133 -13.89 12.84 7.40
N ARG A 134 -12.89 13.44 6.79
CA ARG A 134 -12.68 13.31 5.34
C ARG A 134 -12.26 11.91 4.92
N LEU A 135 -11.62 11.15 5.81
CA LEU A 135 -11.19 9.79 5.54
C LEU A 135 -12.32 8.78 5.73
N VAL A 136 -13.29 9.09 6.59
CA VAL A 136 -14.33 8.15 7.01
C VAL A 136 -15.67 8.42 6.31
N THR A 137 -15.97 9.67 5.97
CA THR A 137 -17.23 10.04 5.30
C THR A 137 -17.00 10.22 3.80
N PRO A 138 -17.78 9.48 2.97
CA PRO A 138 -17.64 9.54 1.51
C PRO A 138 -18.36 10.75 0.91
N ASN A 139 -18.11 11.93 1.37
CA ASN A 139 -18.68 13.15 0.81
C ASN A 139 -17.59 14.19 0.65
#